data_643bca7cadc40b07b7d40b6349c0e808
#
_entry.id   643bca7cadc40b07b7d40b6349c0e808
#
_cell.length_a   1.000
_cell.length_b   1.000
_cell.length_c   1.000
_cell.angle_alpha   90.00
_cell.angle_beta   90.00
_cell.angle_gamma   90.00
#
_symmetry.space_group_name_H-M   'P 1'
#
loop_
_entity.id
_entity.type
_entity.pdbx_description
1 polymer ?
#
loop_
_entity_poly.entity_id
_entity_poly.type
_entity_poly.pdbx_seq_one_letter_code
_entity_poly.pdbx_strand_id
1 'polypeptide(L)'
;IYTIAKEAGVSPATVSRVLTNNARVSKEKREKVQSVIQKYGYTPNALAQGLSNSKTRSIGLMIADIYSPFYSAVATECEKAADKAGYLLLMLTSLGDPELEKKQLMKLYEQQVDAIIVVGGVIDRIAVDEEYVEQLNHILESTPIIATNRPVGVRNCKIHLDEGGSMDLAMDYLFSLG
;
A
#
# COMPACT_ATOMS: atom_id res chain seq x y z
N ILE A 1 12.72 -22.46 7.73
CA ILE A 1 13.49 -21.91 8.87
C ILE A 1 14.10 -23.04 9.70
N TYR A 2 13.35 -24.05 10.11
CA TYR A 2 13.88 -25.15 10.96
C TYR A 2 15.00 -25.93 10.29
N THR A 3 14.87 -26.24 9.00
CA THR A 3 15.92 -26.94 8.22
C THR A 3 17.19 -26.10 8.13
N ILE A 4 17.05 -24.80 7.86
CA ILE A 4 18.19 -23.86 7.80
C ILE A 4 18.87 -23.77 9.17
N ALA A 5 18.10 -23.66 10.24
CA ALA A 5 18.64 -23.60 11.60
C ALA A 5 19.45 -24.83 11.95
N LYS A 6 18.93 -26.02 11.64
CA LYS A 6 19.59 -27.30 11.87
C LYS A 6 20.90 -27.40 11.11
N GLU A 7 20.92 -27.04 9.84
CA GLU A 7 22.13 -27.17 8.99
C GLU A 7 23.18 -26.08 9.30
N ALA A 8 22.74 -24.86 9.62
CA ALA A 8 23.65 -23.78 10.04
C ALA A 8 24.13 -23.93 11.49
N GLY A 9 23.66 -24.92 12.26
CA GLY A 9 24.02 -25.12 13.65
C GLY A 9 23.60 -23.99 14.58
N VAL A 10 22.44 -23.36 14.33
CA VAL A 10 21.90 -22.23 15.10
C VAL A 10 20.45 -22.46 15.48
N SER A 11 19.92 -21.64 16.38
CA SER A 11 18.49 -21.70 16.71
C SER A 11 17.62 -21.07 15.59
N PRO A 12 16.36 -21.48 15.44
CA PRO A 12 15.40 -20.83 14.53
C PRO A 12 15.27 -19.32 14.76
N ALA A 13 15.36 -18.88 16.02
CA ALA A 13 15.36 -17.47 16.38
C ALA A 13 16.60 -16.72 15.82
N THR A 14 17.75 -17.39 15.75
CA THR A 14 18.97 -16.82 15.15
C THR A 14 18.80 -16.67 13.64
N VAL A 15 18.23 -17.67 12.96
CA VAL A 15 17.91 -17.57 11.53
C VAL A 15 16.95 -16.38 11.27
N SER A 16 15.88 -16.26 12.04
CA SER A 16 14.95 -15.13 11.95
C SER A 16 15.66 -13.79 12.11
N ARG A 17 16.55 -13.64 13.10
CA ARG A 17 17.34 -12.42 13.30
C ARG A 17 18.30 -12.12 12.14
N VAL A 18 18.86 -13.12 11.50
CA VAL A 18 19.70 -12.94 10.29
C VAL A 18 18.84 -12.44 9.13
N LEU A 19 17.65 -13.03 8.91
CA LEU A 19 16.72 -12.65 7.86
C LEU A 19 16.20 -11.21 8.03
N THR A 20 16.02 -10.76 9.28
CA THR A 20 15.58 -9.38 9.60
C THR A 20 16.76 -8.41 9.75
N ASN A 21 17.97 -8.81 9.37
CA ASN A 21 19.20 -8.02 9.45
C ASN A 21 19.50 -7.44 10.86
N ASN A 22 19.13 -8.14 11.92
CA ASN A 22 19.35 -7.69 13.29
C ASN A 22 20.85 -7.66 13.64
N ALA A 23 21.34 -6.51 14.14
CA ALA A 23 22.74 -6.28 14.47
C ALA A 23 23.29 -7.18 15.62
N ARG A 24 22.40 -7.82 16.42
CA ARG A 24 22.78 -8.66 17.56
C ARG A 24 23.27 -10.06 17.18
N VAL A 25 23.43 -10.37 15.88
CA VAL A 25 23.95 -11.66 15.41
C VAL A 25 25.40 -11.49 14.98
N SER A 26 26.31 -12.35 15.52
CA SER A 26 27.72 -12.32 15.16
C SER A 26 27.92 -12.57 13.65
N LYS A 27 28.99 -12.00 13.08
CA LYS A 27 29.33 -12.13 11.67
C LYS A 27 29.42 -13.60 11.24
N GLU A 28 30.08 -14.42 12.02
CA GLU A 28 30.24 -15.86 11.76
C GLU A 28 28.90 -16.60 11.64
N LYS A 29 27.96 -16.36 12.58
CA LYS A 29 26.61 -16.97 12.52
C LYS A 29 25.83 -16.48 11.34
N ARG A 30 25.98 -15.21 10.98
CA ARG A 30 25.33 -14.61 9.82
C ARG A 30 25.81 -15.29 8.53
N GLU A 31 27.11 -15.44 8.35
CA GLU A 31 27.70 -16.08 7.16
C GLU A 31 27.26 -17.54 7.03
N LYS A 32 27.27 -18.32 8.13
CA LYS A 32 26.75 -19.70 8.13
C LYS A 32 25.30 -19.79 7.70
N VAL A 33 24.44 -18.93 8.23
CA VAL A 33 23.01 -18.91 7.86
C VAL A 33 22.82 -18.48 6.41
N GLN A 34 23.54 -17.46 5.95
CA GLN A 34 23.44 -16.98 4.56
C GLN A 34 23.90 -18.03 3.55
N SER A 35 24.98 -18.77 3.83
CA SER A 35 25.44 -19.85 2.95
C SER A 35 24.41 -20.97 2.81
N VAL A 36 23.72 -21.33 3.89
CA VAL A 36 22.65 -22.33 3.85
C VAL A 36 21.42 -21.80 3.11
N ILE A 37 21.06 -20.53 3.30
CA ILE A 37 19.96 -19.87 2.56
C ILE A 37 20.23 -19.93 1.05
N GLN A 38 21.45 -19.57 0.62
CA GLN A 38 21.85 -19.63 -0.79
C GLN A 38 21.81 -21.06 -1.34
N LYS A 39 22.33 -22.03 -0.58
CA LYS A 39 22.32 -23.45 -0.97
C LYS A 39 20.93 -23.99 -1.26
N TYR A 40 19.93 -23.59 -0.48
CA TYR A 40 18.55 -24.06 -0.63
C TYR A 40 17.66 -23.13 -1.48
N GLY A 41 18.17 -22.02 -1.98
CA GLY A 41 17.36 -21.02 -2.68
C GLY A 41 16.20 -20.52 -1.81
N TYR A 42 16.37 -20.49 -0.48
CA TYR A 42 15.29 -20.14 0.43
C TYR A 42 14.97 -18.66 0.35
N THR A 43 13.77 -18.36 -0.13
CA THR A 43 13.21 -17.01 -0.08
C THR A 43 12.36 -16.87 1.18
N PRO A 44 12.66 -15.91 2.06
CA PRO A 44 11.86 -15.67 3.25
C PRO A 44 10.40 -15.38 2.87
N ASN A 45 9.46 -16.06 3.51
CA ASN A 45 8.05 -15.76 3.31
C ASN A 45 7.73 -14.38 3.93
N ALA A 46 7.37 -13.41 3.09
CA ALA A 46 7.03 -12.05 3.51
C ALA A 46 5.86 -12.03 4.52
N LEU A 47 4.88 -12.92 4.36
CA LEU A 47 3.77 -13.08 5.30
C LEU A 47 4.24 -13.52 6.69
N ALA A 48 5.21 -14.46 6.74
CA ALA A 48 5.76 -14.91 8.02
C ALA A 48 6.65 -13.84 8.69
N GLN A 49 7.24 -12.94 7.92
CA GLN A 49 7.97 -11.79 8.44
C GLN A 49 7.02 -10.68 8.92
N GLY A 50 5.90 -10.45 8.25
CA GLY A 50 4.85 -9.51 8.65
C GLY A 50 4.26 -9.84 10.03
N LEU A 51 4.05 -11.12 10.34
CA LEU A 51 3.59 -11.59 11.66
C LEU A 51 4.55 -11.25 12.81
N SER A 52 5.85 -11.06 12.53
CA SER A 52 6.82 -10.68 13.56
C SER A 52 7.10 -9.18 13.64
N ASN A 53 6.72 -8.40 12.64
CA ASN A 53 7.05 -6.97 12.49
C ASN A 53 5.81 -6.13 12.29
N SER A 54 4.65 -6.35 12.71
CA SER A 54 3.43 -5.51 12.59
C SER A 54 3.28 -4.70 11.25
N LYS A 55 4.11 -4.98 10.24
CA LYS A 55 4.14 -4.34 8.91
C LYS A 55 4.27 -5.39 7.82
N THR A 56 3.36 -5.37 6.86
CA THR A 56 3.35 -6.29 5.72
C THR A 56 4.23 -5.82 4.56
N ARG A 57 4.67 -4.55 4.59
CA ARG A 57 5.32 -3.85 3.48
C ARG A 57 4.51 -3.91 2.20
N SER A 58 3.22 -3.78 2.33
CA SER A 58 2.31 -3.65 1.20
C SER A 58 1.47 -2.38 1.34
N ILE A 59 1.16 -1.76 0.21
CA ILE A 59 0.30 -0.59 0.09
C ILE A 59 -0.86 -0.98 -0.82
N GLY A 60 -2.08 -0.69 -0.41
CA GLY A 60 -3.26 -0.80 -1.25
C GLY A 60 -3.41 0.43 -2.12
N LEU A 61 -3.71 0.26 -3.40
CA LEU A 61 -4.12 1.33 -4.29
C LEU A 61 -5.51 1.01 -4.86
N MET A 62 -6.48 1.85 -4.54
CA MET A 62 -7.80 1.84 -5.14
C MET A 62 -7.88 2.96 -6.17
N ILE A 63 -8.22 2.61 -7.41
CA ILE A 63 -8.47 3.59 -8.49
C ILE A 63 -9.84 3.34 -9.11
N ALA A 64 -10.41 4.38 -9.70
CA ALA A 64 -11.76 4.26 -10.28
C ALA A 64 -11.75 3.34 -11.52
N ASP A 65 -10.86 3.57 -12.47
CA ASP A 65 -10.84 2.84 -13.74
C ASP A 65 -9.44 2.76 -14.36
N ILE A 66 -8.93 1.54 -14.54
CA ILE A 66 -7.60 1.32 -15.13
C ILE A 66 -7.54 1.66 -16.63
N TYR A 67 -8.67 1.69 -17.33
CA TYR A 67 -8.71 2.05 -18.75
C TYR A 67 -8.53 3.56 -18.98
N SER A 68 -8.74 4.37 -17.96
CA SER A 68 -8.47 5.81 -18.04
C SER A 68 -6.95 6.06 -18.04
N PRO A 69 -6.41 6.81 -19.02
CA PRO A 69 -4.98 7.17 -19.06
C PRO A 69 -4.51 7.90 -17.79
N PHE A 70 -5.38 8.68 -17.16
CA PHE A 70 -5.07 9.36 -15.90
C PHE A 70 -4.80 8.36 -14.77
N TYR A 71 -5.74 7.44 -14.51
CA TYR A 71 -5.59 6.49 -13.41
C TYR A 71 -4.47 5.48 -13.66
N SER A 72 -4.26 5.06 -14.90
CA SER A 72 -3.14 4.16 -15.24
C SER A 72 -1.78 4.83 -15.06
N ALA A 73 -1.66 6.13 -15.37
CA ALA A 73 -0.46 6.91 -15.10
C ALA A 73 -0.21 7.03 -13.59
N VAL A 74 -1.24 7.38 -12.80
CA VAL A 74 -1.14 7.44 -11.33
C VAL A 74 -0.71 6.09 -10.76
N ALA A 75 -1.32 5.00 -11.21
CA ALA A 75 -0.96 3.65 -10.75
C ALA A 75 0.51 3.32 -11.03
N THR A 76 0.99 3.67 -12.23
CA THR A 76 2.39 3.45 -12.63
C THR A 76 3.37 4.23 -11.72
N GLU A 77 3.06 5.48 -11.41
CA GLU A 77 3.93 6.28 -10.53
C GLU A 77 3.87 5.79 -9.07
N CYS A 78 2.69 5.36 -8.60
CA CYS A 78 2.56 4.74 -7.28
C CYS A 78 3.37 3.43 -7.18
N GLU A 79 3.34 2.59 -8.23
CA GLU A 79 4.13 1.35 -8.29
C GLU A 79 5.63 1.63 -8.22
N LYS A 80 6.14 2.55 -9.04
CA LYS A 80 7.56 2.96 -9.01
C LYS A 80 7.98 3.48 -7.64
N ALA A 81 7.12 4.30 -7.00
CA ALA A 81 7.40 4.85 -5.69
C ALA A 81 7.40 3.78 -4.60
N ALA A 82 6.44 2.85 -4.64
CA ALA A 82 6.34 1.72 -3.72
C ALA A 82 7.55 0.79 -3.85
N ASP A 83 7.92 0.40 -5.07
CA ASP A 83 9.10 -0.44 -5.34
C ASP A 83 10.39 0.21 -4.81
N LYS A 84 10.61 1.48 -5.12
CA LYS A 84 11.77 2.24 -4.60
C LYS A 84 11.82 2.28 -3.06
N ALA A 85 10.66 2.28 -2.41
CA ALA A 85 10.55 2.25 -0.94
C ALA A 85 10.58 0.83 -0.36
N GLY A 86 10.63 -0.22 -1.19
CA GLY A 86 10.61 -1.62 -0.79
C GLY A 86 9.24 -2.11 -0.34
N TYR A 87 8.16 -1.56 -0.93
CA TYR A 87 6.78 -1.96 -0.71
C TYR A 87 6.21 -2.67 -1.95
N LEU A 88 5.33 -3.64 -1.71
CA LEU A 88 4.47 -4.23 -2.73
C LEU A 88 3.24 -3.35 -2.92
N LEU A 89 2.87 -3.03 -4.16
CA LEU A 89 1.60 -2.35 -4.45
C LEU A 89 0.52 -3.39 -4.80
N LEU A 90 -0.59 -3.37 -4.06
CA LEU A 90 -1.80 -4.13 -4.33
C LEU A 90 -2.84 -3.20 -4.95
N MET A 91 -3.04 -3.30 -6.26
CA MET A 91 -3.98 -2.43 -6.97
C MET A 91 -5.32 -3.13 -7.19
N LEU A 92 -6.41 -2.41 -6.89
CA LEU A 92 -7.79 -2.81 -7.15
C LEU A 92 -8.53 -1.66 -7.85
N THR A 93 -9.60 -1.98 -8.58
CA THR A 93 -10.43 -0.99 -9.29
C THR A 93 -11.88 -1.09 -8.86
N SER A 94 -12.57 0.05 -8.77
CA SER A 94 -13.99 0.10 -8.45
C SER A 94 -14.88 0.15 -9.68
N LEU A 95 -14.34 0.47 -10.85
CA LEU A 95 -15.10 0.71 -12.10
C LEU A 95 -16.25 1.72 -11.95
N GLY A 96 -16.13 2.63 -10.97
CA GLY A 96 -17.15 3.60 -10.63
C GLY A 96 -18.38 3.02 -9.89
N ASP A 97 -18.37 1.73 -9.56
CA ASP A 97 -19.43 1.05 -8.83
C ASP A 97 -19.20 1.18 -7.31
N PRO A 98 -20.15 1.79 -6.56
CA PRO A 98 -20.03 2.00 -5.10
C PRO A 98 -19.91 0.71 -4.31
N GLU A 99 -20.71 -0.29 -4.66
CA GLU A 99 -20.70 -1.58 -3.94
C GLU A 99 -19.41 -2.33 -4.19
N LEU A 100 -18.90 -2.27 -5.42
CA LEU A 100 -17.59 -2.84 -5.74
C LEU A 100 -16.48 -2.12 -4.98
N GLU A 101 -16.53 -0.78 -4.89
CA GLU A 101 -15.51 -0.01 -4.16
C GLU A 101 -15.50 -0.37 -2.67
N LYS A 102 -16.66 -0.40 -2.01
CA LYS A 102 -16.79 -0.85 -0.62
C LYS A 102 -16.16 -2.23 -0.41
N LYS A 103 -16.52 -3.18 -1.27
CA LYS A 103 -16.00 -4.56 -1.23
C LYS A 103 -14.47 -4.61 -1.44
N GLN A 104 -13.94 -3.84 -2.37
CA GLN A 104 -12.50 -3.83 -2.66
C GLN A 104 -11.68 -3.16 -1.55
N LEU A 105 -12.20 -2.09 -0.94
CA LEU A 105 -11.58 -1.46 0.24
C LEU A 105 -11.45 -2.44 1.41
N MET A 106 -12.52 -3.21 1.68
CA MET A 106 -12.48 -4.26 2.70
C MET A 106 -11.45 -5.33 2.38
N LYS A 107 -11.30 -5.75 1.13
CA LYS A 107 -10.26 -6.71 0.75
C LYS A 107 -8.85 -6.19 1.05
N LEU A 108 -8.56 -4.92 0.73
CA LEU A 108 -7.27 -4.32 1.06
C LEU A 108 -7.03 -4.29 2.58
N TYR A 109 -8.06 -3.95 3.34
CA TYR A 109 -8.03 -3.98 4.81
C TYR A 109 -7.77 -5.39 5.36
N GLU A 110 -8.48 -6.41 4.86
CA GLU A 110 -8.30 -7.82 5.23
C GLU A 110 -6.92 -8.36 4.86
N GLN A 111 -6.30 -7.85 3.78
CA GLN A 111 -4.92 -8.16 3.41
C GLN A 111 -3.89 -7.46 4.33
N GLN A 112 -4.36 -6.67 5.31
CA GLN A 112 -3.50 -5.98 6.28
C GLN A 112 -2.43 -5.11 5.63
N VAL A 113 -2.79 -4.39 4.54
CA VAL A 113 -1.87 -3.43 3.93
C VAL A 113 -1.49 -2.33 4.93
N ASP A 114 -0.26 -1.83 4.85
CA ASP A 114 0.26 -0.82 5.78
C ASP A 114 -0.38 0.57 5.57
N ALA A 115 -0.93 0.82 4.38
CA ALA A 115 -1.70 2.02 4.04
C ALA A 115 -2.57 1.77 2.80
N ILE A 116 -3.62 2.57 2.61
CA ILE A 116 -4.46 2.55 1.42
C ILE A 116 -4.42 3.93 0.75
N ILE A 117 -4.20 3.95 -0.56
CA ILE A 117 -4.31 5.13 -1.42
C ILE A 117 -5.60 4.98 -2.22
N VAL A 118 -6.47 5.99 -2.22
CA VAL A 118 -7.74 6.00 -2.98
C VAL A 118 -7.74 7.18 -3.92
N VAL A 119 -7.86 6.92 -5.22
CA VAL A 119 -7.83 7.94 -6.27
C VAL A 119 -9.05 7.81 -7.18
N GLY A 120 -9.93 8.78 -7.11
CA GLY A 120 -11.19 8.75 -7.87
C GLY A 120 -12.24 7.80 -7.28
N GLY A 121 -13.36 7.69 -7.97
CA GLY A 121 -14.46 6.81 -7.58
C GLY A 121 -15.44 7.44 -6.60
N VAL A 122 -15.93 6.65 -5.65
CA VAL A 122 -16.95 7.10 -4.68
C VAL A 122 -16.39 8.17 -3.75
N ILE A 123 -15.11 8.07 -3.38
CA ILE A 123 -14.47 9.03 -2.45
C ILE A 123 -14.53 10.48 -2.98
N ASP A 124 -14.58 10.68 -4.30
CA ASP A 124 -14.60 12.00 -4.93
C ASP A 124 -16.04 12.54 -5.15
N ARG A 125 -17.07 11.79 -4.80
CA ARG A 125 -18.44 12.24 -4.90
C ARG A 125 -18.74 13.37 -3.91
N ILE A 126 -19.61 14.30 -4.29
CA ILE A 126 -20.08 15.40 -3.42
C ILE A 126 -20.77 14.87 -2.18
N ALA A 127 -21.55 13.79 -2.33
CA ALA A 127 -22.20 13.09 -1.24
C ALA A 127 -21.95 11.59 -1.34
N VAL A 128 -21.67 10.99 -0.22
CA VAL A 128 -21.49 9.55 -0.03
C VAL A 128 -22.48 9.04 1.00
N ASP A 129 -22.87 7.77 0.94
CA ASP A 129 -23.76 7.17 1.91
C ASP A 129 -23.07 6.96 3.29
N GLU A 130 -23.90 6.85 4.34
CA GLU A 130 -23.40 6.67 5.72
C GLU A 130 -22.60 5.39 5.85
N GLU A 131 -23.00 4.30 5.20
CA GLU A 131 -22.31 3.02 5.24
C GLU A 131 -20.87 3.13 4.71
N TYR A 132 -20.65 3.89 3.63
CA TYR A 132 -19.32 4.14 3.10
C TYR A 132 -18.46 4.94 4.10
N VAL A 133 -19.04 5.95 4.76
CA VAL A 133 -18.37 6.75 5.80
C VAL A 133 -17.98 5.88 7.00
N GLU A 134 -18.91 5.05 7.48
CA GLU A 134 -18.64 4.11 8.58
C GLU A 134 -17.53 3.13 8.23
N GLN A 135 -17.56 2.57 7.01
CA GLN A 135 -16.53 1.66 6.54
C GLN A 135 -15.15 2.30 6.48
N LEU A 136 -15.04 3.52 5.93
CA LEU A 136 -13.78 4.25 5.91
C LEU A 136 -13.25 4.52 7.32
N ASN A 137 -14.12 4.94 8.23
CA ASN A 137 -13.73 5.19 9.61
C ASN A 137 -13.29 3.90 10.33
N HIS A 138 -13.95 2.77 10.08
CA HIS A 138 -13.52 1.47 10.59
C HIS A 138 -12.11 1.09 10.09
N ILE A 139 -11.84 1.24 8.81
CA ILE A 139 -10.50 0.98 8.24
C ILE A 139 -9.46 1.91 8.88
N LEU A 140 -9.80 3.19 9.06
CA LEU A 140 -8.92 4.21 9.64
C LEU A 140 -8.52 3.97 11.10
N GLU A 141 -9.21 3.09 11.82
CA GLU A 141 -8.82 2.70 13.19
C GLU A 141 -7.42 2.06 13.23
N SER A 142 -7.01 1.36 12.17
CA SER A 142 -5.75 0.64 12.12
C SER A 142 -4.93 0.86 10.85
N THR A 143 -5.55 1.27 9.75
CA THR A 143 -4.91 1.42 8.44
C THR A 143 -5.11 2.86 7.92
N PRO A 144 -4.04 3.65 7.75
CA PRO A 144 -4.16 5.00 7.24
C PRO A 144 -4.65 5.01 5.78
N ILE A 145 -5.56 5.94 5.48
CA ILE A 145 -6.07 6.18 4.13
C ILE A 145 -5.60 7.55 3.65
N ILE A 146 -5.01 7.59 2.47
CA ILE A 146 -4.66 8.80 1.72
C ILE A 146 -5.56 8.85 0.49
N ALA A 147 -6.28 9.94 0.26
CA ALA A 147 -7.22 9.99 -0.86
C ALA A 147 -7.27 11.36 -1.54
N THR A 148 -7.79 11.40 -2.75
CA THR A 148 -7.99 12.63 -3.53
C THR A 148 -9.07 13.53 -2.93
N ASN A 149 -9.97 12.97 -2.12
CA ASN A 149 -10.97 13.74 -1.40
C ASN A 149 -11.14 13.27 0.06
N ARG A 150 -11.94 14.02 0.81
CA ARG A 150 -12.30 13.71 2.20
C ARG A 150 -13.82 13.88 2.34
N PRO A 151 -14.57 12.80 2.38
CA PRO A 151 -15.99 12.86 2.70
C PRO A 151 -16.25 13.46 4.08
N VAL A 152 -17.41 14.09 4.25
CA VAL A 152 -17.82 14.62 5.56
C VAL A 152 -17.87 13.47 6.57
N GLY A 153 -17.30 13.68 7.75
CA GLY A 153 -17.24 12.66 8.80
C GLY A 153 -16.06 11.67 8.72
N VAL A 154 -15.21 11.76 7.69
CA VAL A 154 -14.02 10.92 7.55
C VAL A 154 -12.75 11.69 7.86
N ARG A 155 -11.78 11.05 8.55
CA ARG A 155 -10.49 11.67 8.96
C ARG A 155 -9.30 11.18 8.15
N ASN A 156 -9.50 10.79 6.89
CA ASN A 156 -8.41 10.40 6.00
C ASN A 156 -7.46 11.57 5.68
N CYS A 157 -6.24 11.27 5.26
CA CYS A 157 -5.35 12.26 4.68
C CYS A 157 -5.81 12.59 3.26
N LYS A 158 -6.00 13.90 2.94
CA LYS A 158 -6.40 14.34 1.61
C LYS A 158 -5.19 14.82 0.82
N ILE A 159 -5.06 14.34 -0.42
CA ILE A 159 -4.19 14.94 -1.43
C ILE A 159 -4.96 16.11 -2.03
N HIS A 160 -4.42 17.32 -1.89
CA HIS A 160 -5.05 18.50 -2.48
C HIS A 160 -4.58 18.68 -3.92
N LEU A 161 -5.53 18.67 -4.85
CA LEU A 161 -5.33 19.07 -6.24
C LEU A 161 -5.82 20.51 -6.38
N ASP A 162 -4.99 21.37 -6.92
CA ASP A 162 -5.36 22.77 -7.19
C ASP A 162 -6.13 22.87 -8.51
N GLU A 163 -7.34 22.32 -8.50
CA GLU A 163 -8.24 22.32 -9.66
C GLU A 163 -8.71 23.76 -10.00
N GLY A 164 -8.91 24.59 -8.96
CA GLY A 164 -9.31 25.98 -9.13
C GLY A 164 -8.26 26.80 -9.87
N GLY A 165 -7.01 26.78 -9.37
CA GLY A 165 -5.90 27.47 -10.02
C GLY A 165 -5.60 26.95 -11.42
N SER A 166 -5.77 25.65 -11.65
CA SER A 166 -5.63 25.06 -12.99
C SER A 166 -6.71 25.58 -13.95
N MET A 167 -7.95 25.73 -13.47
CA MET A 167 -9.06 26.26 -14.26
C MET A 167 -8.86 27.76 -14.55
N ASP A 168 -8.42 28.55 -13.56
CA ASP A 168 -8.15 29.95 -13.73
C ASP A 168 -7.08 30.18 -14.81
N LEU A 169 -5.98 29.41 -14.79
CA LEU A 169 -4.95 29.44 -15.82
C LEU A 169 -5.50 29.10 -17.21
N ALA A 170 -6.36 28.11 -17.32
CA ALA A 170 -6.98 27.72 -18.59
C ALA A 170 -7.91 28.82 -19.11
N MET A 171 -8.71 29.43 -18.23
CA MET A 171 -9.62 30.52 -18.59
C MET A 171 -8.84 31.78 -18.99
N ASP A 172 -7.81 32.16 -18.26
CA ASP A 172 -6.95 33.30 -18.61
C ASP A 172 -6.31 33.12 -20.00
N TYR A 173 -5.83 31.89 -20.28
CA TYR A 173 -5.30 31.59 -21.61
C TYR A 173 -6.37 31.72 -22.69
N LEU A 174 -7.58 31.20 -22.52
CA LEU A 174 -8.67 31.32 -23.48
C LEU A 174 -9.06 32.78 -23.72
N PHE A 175 -9.19 33.58 -22.66
CA PHE A 175 -9.49 35.01 -22.78
C PHE A 175 -8.36 35.80 -23.47
N SER A 176 -7.12 35.35 -23.36
CA SER A 176 -5.97 36.00 -24.07
C SER A 176 -6.01 35.79 -25.59
N LEU A 177 -6.75 34.77 -26.04
CA LEU A 177 -6.90 34.47 -27.47
C LEU A 177 -8.02 35.28 -28.17
N GLY A 178 -8.87 35.99 -27.42
CA GLY A 178 -9.99 36.80 -27.92
C GLY A 178 -11.28 36.04 -28.03
#